data_9beb6693880df96b12e2512c996cf4ff
#
_entry.id   9beb6693880df96b12e2512c996cf4ff
#
_cell.length_a   1.000
_cell.length_b   1.000
_cell.length_c   1.000
_cell.angle_alpha   90.00
_cell.angle_beta   90.00
_cell.angle_gamma   90.00
#
_symmetry.space_group_name_H-M   'P 1'
#
loop_
_entity.id
_entity.type
_entity.pdbx_description
1 polymer ?
#
loop_
_entity_poly.entity_id
_entity_poly.type
_entity_poly.pdbx_seq_one_letter_code
_entity_poly.pdbx_strand_id
1 'polypeptide(L)'
;MGKAMLLPVLAALLPMIAAAEPYRDGDVAVFFGDSITHGGMYHAYVADYYRTRFPDARIRFVNSGIGGDTAAGAFKRIPEDVAEYAPTHVAFHFGMNDINRGAYLPESTAQSLVSRERAQADYRKSMRKLVDAVRQAAPNAKFTYLTPTPYDDTAVVTNAPKEGWASYNNVGCNAGLSLMAGYVIASAQADRADYVDWFSVLNGFVVRNQRRNPHFSVVRPDRVHPEELGHSIMAWEFLRRQGVPSLVSDVTVDAAAVRAGACVNATVSEVVRRDGGVAFTLLAKALPFPVHAKALPYVAEFGVERDLNRETLAVTGLAEGTYALRIDGEEVGRHSAAELAKGVSLGFNPKTPQYRQAQAVAKRNAELRGREAVLRNHHSARWCYFDRAPVNDVAAFRAWYDDDVKNGGNEANSYFGRFIPGYLEYWPKYREVREALWRDQDAVRSLAKPEPRAYEVVPVAK
;
A
#
# COMPACT_ATOMS: atom_id res chain seq x y z
N MET A 1 -54.54 -16.47 -37.96
CA MET A 1 -53.65 -17.25 -37.02
C MET A 1 -52.23 -16.79 -37.22
N GLY A 2 -51.80 -15.81 -36.44
CA GLY A 2 -50.44 -15.24 -36.49
C GLY A 2 -49.52 -16.01 -35.52
N LYS A 3 -48.45 -16.60 -35.98
CA LYS A 3 -47.45 -17.24 -35.15
C LYS A 3 -46.52 -16.14 -34.60
N ALA A 4 -46.58 -15.94 -33.28
CA ALA A 4 -45.61 -15.13 -32.56
C ALA A 4 -44.26 -15.88 -32.53
N MET A 5 -43.25 -15.28 -33.13
CA MET A 5 -41.87 -15.77 -33.10
C MET A 5 -41.22 -15.24 -31.79
N LEU A 6 -41.02 -16.11 -30.80
CA LEU A 6 -40.22 -15.82 -29.60
C LEU A 6 -38.74 -15.79 -30.00
N LEU A 7 -38.15 -14.61 -30.01
CA LEU A 7 -36.68 -14.46 -30.05
C LEU A 7 -36.07 -14.89 -28.71
N PRO A 8 -35.05 -15.77 -28.69
CA PRO A 8 -34.34 -16.07 -27.44
C PRO A 8 -33.53 -14.85 -27.00
N VAL A 9 -33.79 -14.34 -25.83
CA VAL A 9 -32.94 -13.36 -25.16
C VAL A 9 -31.64 -14.08 -24.77
N LEU A 10 -30.60 -13.85 -25.54
CA LEU A 10 -29.26 -14.30 -25.21
C LEU A 10 -28.78 -13.45 -24.03
N ALA A 11 -28.92 -13.98 -22.82
CA ALA A 11 -28.30 -13.39 -21.64
C ALA A 11 -26.79 -13.48 -21.82
N ALA A 12 -26.16 -12.38 -22.22
CA ALA A 12 -24.71 -12.24 -22.21
C ALA A 12 -24.24 -12.39 -20.75
N LEU A 13 -23.69 -13.55 -20.42
CA LEU A 13 -22.90 -13.74 -19.21
C LEU A 13 -21.67 -12.82 -19.32
N LEU A 14 -21.81 -11.60 -18.78
CA LEU A 14 -20.64 -10.76 -18.52
C LEU A 14 -19.70 -11.58 -17.63
N PRO A 15 -18.43 -11.76 -18.01
CA PRO A 15 -17.49 -12.45 -17.14
C PRO A 15 -17.42 -11.65 -15.84
N MET A 16 -17.88 -12.24 -14.74
CA MET A 16 -17.58 -11.73 -13.41
C MET A 16 -16.05 -11.74 -13.29
N ILE A 17 -15.44 -10.53 -13.32
CA ILE A 17 -14.06 -10.37 -12.91
C ILE A 17 -14.05 -10.84 -11.47
N ALA A 18 -13.35 -11.93 -11.18
CA ALA A 18 -13.18 -12.41 -9.82
C ALA A 18 -12.58 -11.25 -9.02
N ALA A 19 -13.23 -10.87 -7.93
CA ALA A 19 -12.65 -9.87 -7.03
C ALA A 19 -11.36 -10.44 -6.47
N ALA A 20 -10.32 -9.60 -6.37
CA ALA A 20 -9.09 -9.98 -5.72
C ALA A 20 -9.39 -10.55 -4.33
N GLU A 21 -8.81 -11.69 -4.00
CA GLU A 21 -9.03 -12.28 -2.69
C GLU A 21 -8.07 -11.68 -1.65
N PRO A 22 -8.55 -11.40 -0.42
CA PRO A 22 -7.67 -11.01 0.68
C PRO A 22 -6.59 -12.07 0.94
N TYR A 23 -5.41 -11.62 1.36
CA TYR A 23 -4.34 -12.51 1.78
C TYR A 23 -4.73 -13.34 3.00
N ARG A 24 -4.18 -14.54 3.13
CA ARG A 24 -4.48 -15.53 4.17
C ARG A 24 -3.23 -15.91 4.96
N ASP A 25 -3.40 -16.65 6.05
CA ASP A 25 -2.26 -17.19 6.81
C ASP A 25 -1.37 -18.05 5.90
N GLY A 26 -0.06 -17.79 5.97
CA GLY A 26 0.96 -18.45 5.16
C GLY A 26 1.25 -17.77 3.81
N ASP A 27 0.49 -16.75 3.41
CA ASP A 27 0.75 -16.06 2.15
C ASP A 27 2.06 -15.28 2.15
N VAL A 28 2.70 -15.26 0.98
CA VAL A 28 3.87 -14.45 0.66
C VAL A 28 3.52 -13.53 -0.50
N ALA A 29 3.40 -12.23 -0.21
CA ALA A 29 3.05 -11.18 -1.16
C ALA A 29 4.31 -10.42 -1.58
N VAL A 30 4.72 -10.58 -2.84
CA VAL A 30 5.84 -9.87 -3.45
C VAL A 30 5.32 -8.65 -4.21
N PHE A 31 5.82 -7.46 -3.87
CA PHE A 31 5.58 -6.22 -4.59
C PHE A 31 6.78 -5.95 -5.51
N PHE A 32 6.61 -6.23 -6.79
CA PHE A 32 7.66 -6.21 -7.80
C PHE A 32 7.53 -4.94 -8.66
N GLY A 33 8.51 -4.02 -8.56
CA GLY A 33 8.35 -2.71 -9.17
C GLY A 33 9.62 -1.87 -9.23
N ASP A 34 9.41 -0.59 -9.51
CA ASP A 34 10.44 0.43 -9.65
C ASP A 34 10.72 1.21 -8.34
N SER A 35 11.14 2.49 -8.46
CA SER A 35 11.47 3.36 -7.32
C SER A 35 10.29 3.60 -6.38
N ILE A 36 9.06 3.62 -6.89
CA ILE A 36 7.87 3.87 -6.09
C ILE A 36 7.59 2.69 -5.15
N THR A 37 7.81 1.47 -5.63
CA THR A 37 7.79 0.26 -4.80
C THR A 37 9.01 0.21 -3.87
N HIS A 38 10.23 0.52 -4.38
CA HIS A 38 11.45 0.57 -3.57
C HIS A 38 11.31 1.50 -2.35
N GLY A 39 10.62 2.63 -2.50
CA GLY A 39 10.36 3.58 -1.41
C GLY A 39 9.63 3.00 -0.20
N GLY A 40 8.96 1.86 -0.37
CA GLY A 40 8.52 1.00 0.73
C GLY A 40 7.30 1.50 1.51
N MET A 41 6.50 2.45 1.01
CA MET A 41 5.41 3.00 1.82
C MET A 41 4.06 2.32 1.57
N TYR A 42 3.58 2.22 0.34
CA TYR A 42 2.23 1.72 0.11
C TYR A 42 2.05 0.26 0.56
N HIS A 43 3.02 -0.61 0.28
CA HIS A 43 2.94 -2.01 0.71
C HIS A 43 3.12 -2.16 2.23
N ALA A 44 3.87 -1.25 2.90
CA ALA A 44 3.93 -1.21 4.35
C ALA A 44 2.58 -0.83 4.95
N TYR A 45 1.83 0.13 4.35
CA TYR A 45 0.47 0.47 4.78
C TYR A 45 -0.51 -0.68 4.52
N VAL A 46 -0.37 -1.42 3.42
CA VAL A 46 -1.11 -2.68 3.20
C VAL A 46 -0.79 -3.68 4.32
N ALA A 47 0.48 -3.85 4.67
CA ALA A 47 0.90 -4.73 5.76
C ALA A 47 0.34 -4.29 7.13
N ASP A 48 0.26 -2.98 7.40
CA ASP A 48 -0.35 -2.45 8.62
C ASP A 48 -1.82 -2.85 8.75
N TYR A 49 -2.59 -2.76 7.64
CA TYR A 49 -3.96 -3.25 7.61
C TYR A 49 -4.03 -4.74 7.99
N TYR A 50 -3.26 -5.59 7.33
CA TYR A 50 -3.31 -7.03 7.55
C TYR A 50 -2.87 -7.42 8.96
N ARG A 51 -1.84 -6.79 9.51
CA ARG A 51 -1.37 -7.02 10.87
C ARG A 51 -2.37 -6.61 11.93
N THR A 52 -3.03 -5.47 11.75
CA THR A 52 -4.05 -4.98 12.70
C THR A 52 -5.38 -5.72 12.55
N ARG A 53 -5.74 -6.17 11.34
CA ARG A 53 -6.99 -6.86 11.08
C ARG A 53 -6.92 -8.37 11.37
N PHE A 54 -5.78 -9.01 11.10
CA PHE A 54 -5.55 -10.43 11.21
C PHE A 54 -4.28 -10.72 12.02
N PRO A 55 -4.25 -10.39 13.32
CA PRO A 55 -3.03 -10.45 14.13
C PRO A 55 -2.45 -11.88 14.27
N ASP A 56 -3.23 -12.91 14.02
CA ASP A 56 -2.79 -14.31 14.06
C ASP A 56 -2.28 -14.83 12.70
N ALA A 57 -2.58 -14.14 11.58
CA ALA A 57 -2.14 -14.57 10.25
C ALA A 57 -0.66 -14.22 9.99
N ARG A 58 0.11 -15.22 9.55
CA ARG A 58 1.54 -15.07 9.19
C ARG A 58 1.67 -14.75 7.69
N ILE A 59 1.42 -13.51 7.33
CA ILE A 59 1.58 -13.02 5.97
C ILE A 59 2.95 -12.35 5.84
N ARG A 60 3.71 -12.72 4.82
CA ARG A 60 4.99 -12.09 4.49
C ARG A 60 4.79 -11.04 3.40
N PHE A 61 5.28 -9.84 3.65
CA PHE A 61 5.28 -8.74 2.71
C PHE A 61 6.70 -8.49 2.24
N VAL A 62 6.93 -8.58 0.94
CA VAL A 62 8.26 -8.49 0.33
C VAL A 62 8.32 -7.30 -0.62
N ASN A 63 9.20 -6.35 -0.32
CA ASN A 63 9.53 -5.26 -1.22
C ASN A 63 10.55 -5.76 -2.25
N SER A 64 10.13 -5.83 -3.50
CA SER A 64 10.98 -6.16 -4.65
C SER A 64 11.06 -5.00 -5.64
N GLY A 65 11.04 -3.76 -5.13
CA GLY A 65 11.26 -2.55 -5.91
C GLY A 65 12.74 -2.21 -6.09
N ILE A 66 13.11 -1.65 -7.24
CA ILE A 66 14.44 -1.08 -7.50
C ILE A 66 14.29 0.29 -8.16
N GLY A 67 15.00 1.29 -7.62
CA GLY A 67 14.99 2.64 -8.16
C GLY A 67 15.49 2.71 -9.59
N GLY A 68 14.74 3.35 -10.49
CA GLY A 68 15.11 3.50 -11.89
C GLY A 68 14.81 2.28 -12.78
N ASP A 69 14.30 1.17 -12.21
CA ASP A 69 14.03 -0.05 -12.97
C ASP A 69 12.86 0.11 -13.95
N THR A 70 12.88 -0.73 -14.98
CA THR A 70 11.87 -0.85 -16.02
C THR A 70 11.37 -2.29 -16.09
N ALA A 71 10.25 -2.53 -16.78
CA ALA A 71 9.77 -3.88 -17.03
C ALA A 71 10.82 -4.75 -17.75
N ALA A 72 11.64 -4.15 -18.63
CA ALA A 72 12.74 -4.84 -19.29
C ALA A 72 13.91 -5.16 -18.35
N GLY A 73 14.28 -4.22 -17.47
CA GLY A 73 15.35 -4.39 -16.49
C GLY A 73 15.04 -5.42 -15.42
N ALA A 74 13.78 -5.48 -15.00
CA ALA A 74 13.30 -6.36 -13.96
C ALA A 74 13.41 -7.86 -14.33
N PHE A 75 13.43 -8.18 -15.61
CA PHE A 75 13.52 -9.57 -16.09
C PHE A 75 14.72 -10.31 -15.53
N LYS A 76 15.89 -9.69 -15.45
CA LYS A 76 17.13 -10.30 -14.97
C LYS A 76 17.19 -10.56 -13.47
N ARG A 77 16.30 -9.99 -12.68
CA ARG A 77 16.25 -10.16 -11.21
C ARG A 77 15.08 -11.03 -10.71
N ILE A 78 14.31 -11.65 -11.63
CA ILE A 78 13.23 -12.58 -11.26
C ILE A 78 13.70 -13.69 -10.30
N PRO A 79 14.85 -14.36 -10.50
CA PRO A 79 15.28 -15.44 -9.61
C PRO A 79 15.41 -14.99 -8.16
N GLU A 80 16.03 -13.83 -7.91
CA GLU A 80 16.35 -13.36 -6.56
C GLU A 80 15.24 -12.52 -5.92
N ASP A 81 14.53 -11.76 -6.73
CA ASP A 81 13.51 -10.81 -6.25
C ASP A 81 12.08 -11.39 -6.25
N VAL A 82 11.86 -12.52 -6.88
CA VAL A 82 10.56 -13.18 -6.94
C VAL A 82 10.66 -14.66 -6.56
N ALA A 83 11.38 -15.48 -7.34
CA ALA A 83 11.36 -16.92 -7.20
C ALA A 83 11.90 -17.42 -5.85
N GLU A 84 12.95 -16.78 -5.33
CA GLU A 84 13.57 -17.14 -4.03
C GLU A 84 12.60 -17.01 -2.85
N TYR A 85 11.56 -16.19 -2.97
CA TYR A 85 10.55 -16.02 -1.92
C TYR A 85 9.40 -17.03 -2.01
N ALA A 86 9.33 -17.85 -3.07
CA ALA A 86 8.23 -18.78 -3.34
C ALA A 86 6.84 -18.10 -3.14
N PRO A 87 6.56 -17.01 -3.86
CA PRO A 87 5.40 -16.18 -3.59
C PRO A 87 4.07 -16.89 -3.87
N THR A 88 3.05 -16.60 -3.06
CA THR A 88 1.66 -16.92 -3.36
C THR A 88 0.97 -15.80 -4.15
N HIS A 89 1.52 -14.58 -4.06
CA HIS A 89 1.00 -13.39 -4.75
C HIS A 89 2.15 -12.52 -5.26
N VAL A 90 2.02 -12.02 -6.49
CA VAL A 90 2.96 -11.05 -7.08
C VAL A 90 2.18 -9.86 -7.63
N ALA A 91 2.52 -8.66 -7.16
CA ALA A 91 1.97 -7.41 -7.66
C ALA A 91 3.02 -6.68 -8.51
N PHE A 92 2.67 -6.34 -9.78
CA PHE A 92 3.58 -5.71 -10.74
C PHE A 92 3.33 -4.21 -10.84
N HIS A 93 4.35 -3.39 -10.60
CA HIS A 93 4.27 -1.93 -10.72
C HIS A 93 5.44 -1.36 -11.52
N PHE A 94 5.25 -1.16 -12.82
CA PHE A 94 6.21 -0.59 -13.76
C PHE A 94 5.53 0.40 -14.70
N GLY A 95 6.32 1.22 -15.40
CA GLY A 95 5.83 2.16 -16.40
C GLY A 95 6.45 3.56 -16.26
N MET A 96 6.68 4.04 -15.03
CA MET A 96 7.21 5.38 -14.80
C MET A 96 8.60 5.61 -15.42
N ASN A 97 9.44 4.59 -15.49
CA ASN A 97 10.74 4.67 -16.14
C ASN A 97 10.70 4.18 -17.60
N ASP A 98 9.75 3.30 -17.92
CA ASP A 98 9.56 2.78 -19.26
C ASP A 98 9.03 3.84 -20.24
N ILE A 99 8.31 4.86 -19.75
CA ILE A 99 7.70 5.92 -20.57
C ILE A 99 8.72 6.78 -21.33
N ASN A 100 10.02 6.72 -20.95
CA ASN A 100 11.05 7.60 -21.50
C ASN A 100 10.71 9.08 -21.34
N ARG A 101 10.66 9.56 -20.09
CA ARG A 101 10.31 10.94 -19.76
C ARG A 101 11.11 11.98 -20.55
N GLY A 102 12.37 11.69 -20.89
CA GLY A 102 13.21 12.54 -21.71
C GLY A 102 12.69 12.85 -23.12
N ALA A 103 11.73 12.04 -23.63
CA ALA A 103 11.07 12.31 -24.91
C ALA A 103 9.89 13.30 -24.78
N TYR A 104 9.51 13.72 -23.57
CA TYR A 104 8.37 14.61 -23.29
C TYR A 104 8.84 16.04 -22.93
N LEU A 105 9.72 16.59 -23.76
CA LEU A 105 10.18 17.98 -23.60
C LEU A 105 9.11 18.97 -24.07
N PRO A 106 9.13 20.24 -23.62
CA PRO A 106 8.19 21.28 -24.03
C PRO A 106 8.09 21.45 -25.55
N GLU A 107 9.22 21.34 -26.24
CA GLU A 107 9.28 21.38 -27.70
C GLU A 107 9.36 19.97 -28.25
N SER A 108 8.23 19.48 -28.79
CA SER A 108 8.18 18.18 -29.43
C SER A 108 8.81 18.21 -30.81
N THR A 109 9.72 17.28 -31.06
CA THR A 109 10.34 17.05 -32.37
C THR A 109 9.82 15.74 -32.98
N ALA A 110 10.00 15.55 -34.29
CA ALA A 110 9.68 14.26 -34.92
C ALA A 110 10.41 13.09 -34.23
N GLN A 111 11.66 13.29 -33.82
CA GLN A 111 12.44 12.27 -33.10
C GLN A 111 11.86 11.99 -31.72
N SER A 112 11.38 12.99 -30.98
CA SER A 112 10.75 12.79 -29.68
C SER A 112 9.43 12.01 -29.79
N LEU A 113 8.64 12.27 -30.85
CA LEU A 113 7.40 11.52 -31.10
C LEU A 113 7.68 10.05 -31.41
N VAL A 114 8.63 9.75 -32.29
CA VAL A 114 9.09 8.38 -32.54
C VAL A 114 9.57 7.69 -31.28
N SER A 115 10.31 8.42 -30.42
CA SER A 115 10.80 7.88 -29.13
C SER A 115 9.65 7.56 -28.16
N ARG A 116 8.58 8.36 -28.13
CA ARG A 116 7.37 8.11 -27.32
C ARG A 116 6.65 6.84 -27.81
N GLU A 117 6.42 6.70 -29.11
CA GLU A 117 5.79 5.50 -29.70
C GLU A 117 6.61 4.24 -29.41
N ARG A 118 7.92 4.33 -29.58
CA ARG A 118 8.83 3.23 -29.28
C ARG A 118 8.75 2.83 -27.81
N ALA A 119 8.77 3.79 -26.88
CA ALA A 119 8.64 3.52 -25.45
C ALA A 119 7.34 2.77 -25.11
N GLN A 120 6.21 3.14 -25.75
CA GLN A 120 4.93 2.45 -25.58
C GLN A 120 5.00 0.99 -26.09
N ALA A 121 5.60 0.77 -27.26
CA ALA A 121 5.75 -0.56 -27.85
C ALA A 121 6.68 -1.46 -27.02
N ASP A 122 7.84 -0.91 -26.59
CA ASP A 122 8.83 -1.62 -25.80
C ASP A 122 8.26 -1.98 -24.40
N TYR A 123 7.52 -1.08 -23.77
CA TYR A 123 6.84 -1.36 -22.51
C TYR A 123 5.86 -2.54 -22.63
N ARG A 124 4.97 -2.52 -23.62
CA ARG A 124 4.00 -3.61 -23.83
C ARG A 124 4.69 -4.96 -24.01
N LYS A 125 5.73 -5.00 -24.84
CA LYS A 125 6.53 -6.20 -25.08
C LYS A 125 7.23 -6.68 -23.82
N SER A 126 7.85 -5.76 -23.07
CA SER A 126 8.62 -6.06 -21.87
C SER A 126 7.74 -6.53 -20.73
N MET A 127 6.59 -5.87 -20.50
CA MET A 127 5.62 -6.30 -19.49
C MET A 127 5.08 -7.70 -19.77
N ARG A 128 4.72 -8.01 -21.05
CA ARG A 128 4.25 -9.36 -21.39
C ARG A 128 5.34 -10.40 -21.10
N LYS A 129 6.57 -10.15 -21.56
CA LYS A 129 7.72 -11.02 -21.33
C LYS A 129 7.99 -11.21 -19.83
N LEU A 130 7.93 -10.12 -19.03
CA LEU A 130 8.15 -10.14 -17.59
C LEU A 130 7.12 -11.01 -16.88
N VAL A 131 5.84 -10.78 -17.15
CA VAL A 131 4.74 -11.54 -16.53
C VAL A 131 4.81 -13.02 -16.90
N ASP A 132 5.10 -13.37 -18.17
CA ASP A 132 5.24 -14.76 -18.59
C ASP A 132 6.41 -15.45 -17.90
N ALA A 133 7.53 -14.76 -17.72
CA ALA A 133 8.70 -15.30 -17.02
C ALA A 133 8.44 -15.47 -15.50
N VAL A 134 7.76 -14.52 -14.88
CA VAL A 134 7.34 -14.66 -13.47
C VAL A 134 6.35 -15.81 -13.31
N ARG A 135 5.43 -16.00 -14.25
CA ARG A 135 4.50 -17.15 -14.24
C ARG A 135 5.23 -18.50 -14.32
N GLN A 136 6.33 -18.57 -15.09
CA GLN A 136 7.18 -19.77 -15.12
C GLN A 136 7.95 -19.96 -13.80
N ALA A 137 8.45 -18.88 -13.20
CA ALA A 137 9.24 -18.91 -11.97
C ALA A 137 8.38 -19.15 -10.70
N ALA A 138 7.11 -18.72 -10.72
CA ALA A 138 6.16 -18.84 -9.61
C ALA A 138 4.77 -19.29 -10.15
N PRO A 139 4.63 -20.54 -10.60
CA PRO A 139 3.45 -20.99 -11.35
C PRO A 139 2.15 -21.01 -10.52
N ASN A 140 2.26 -21.06 -9.19
CA ASN A 140 1.11 -21.08 -8.28
C ASN A 140 0.74 -19.68 -7.75
N ALA A 141 1.51 -18.64 -8.10
CA ALA A 141 1.26 -17.30 -7.62
C ALA A 141 0.06 -16.66 -8.34
N LYS A 142 -0.79 -15.97 -7.58
CA LYS A 142 -1.82 -15.08 -8.10
C LYS A 142 -1.18 -13.73 -8.45
N PHE A 143 -1.60 -13.12 -9.55
CA PHE A 143 -1.03 -11.89 -10.05
C PHE A 143 -2.00 -10.73 -9.87
N THR A 144 -1.45 -9.58 -9.46
CA THR A 144 -2.14 -8.29 -9.41
C THR A 144 -1.38 -7.30 -10.27
N TYR A 145 -2.03 -6.74 -11.27
CA TYR A 145 -1.47 -5.71 -12.13
C TYR A 145 -1.74 -4.34 -11.54
N LEU A 146 -0.70 -3.55 -11.32
CA LEU A 146 -0.80 -2.20 -10.81
C LEU A 146 -0.52 -1.23 -11.94
N THR A 147 -1.46 -0.32 -12.23
CA THR A 147 -1.19 0.72 -13.24
C THR A 147 -0.05 1.62 -12.77
N PRO A 148 0.77 2.19 -13.67
CA PRO A 148 1.73 3.20 -13.26
C PRO A 148 1.01 4.34 -12.51
N THR A 149 1.70 4.97 -11.57
CA THR A 149 1.21 6.21 -10.95
C THR A 149 1.24 7.35 -11.96
N PRO A 150 0.44 8.41 -11.78
CA PRO A 150 0.49 9.56 -12.67
C PRO A 150 1.79 10.35 -12.50
N TYR A 151 2.21 11.01 -13.58
CA TYR A 151 3.13 12.13 -13.56
C TYR A 151 2.34 13.42 -13.33
N ASP A 152 2.71 14.24 -12.36
CA ASP A 152 1.97 15.47 -12.09
C ASP A 152 2.54 16.64 -12.92
N ASP A 153 1.97 16.85 -14.10
CA ASP A 153 2.32 17.95 -14.99
C ASP A 153 2.09 19.32 -14.35
N THR A 154 1.26 19.40 -13.30
CA THR A 154 0.81 20.66 -12.68
C THR A 154 1.51 20.97 -11.36
N ALA A 155 2.27 20.03 -10.79
CA ALA A 155 2.99 20.27 -9.56
C ALA A 155 3.97 21.43 -9.71
N VAL A 156 3.87 22.42 -8.81
CA VAL A 156 4.78 23.56 -8.80
C VAL A 156 6.11 23.12 -8.21
N VAL A 157 7.13 23.10 -9.05
CA VAL A 157 8.49 22.82 -8.63
C VAL A 157 9.10 24.10 -8.07
N THR A 158 8.93 24.34 -6.77
CA THR A 158 9.43 25.56 -6.11
C THR A 158 10.94 25.58 -5.92
N ASN A 159 11.58 24.41 -5.94
CA ASN A 159 13.02 24.23 -5.77
C ASN A 159 13.56 23.18 -6.75
N ALA A 160 13.24 23.31 -8.04
CA ALA A 160 13.81 22.40 -9.04
C ALA A 160 15.35 22.49 -8.97
N PRO A 161 16.07 21.36 -8.95
CA PRO A 161 17.49 21.36 -9.22
C PRO A 161 17.75 22.11 -10.53
N LYS A 162 18.73 23.01 -10.56
CA LYS A 162 19.05 23.78 -11.78
C LYS A 162 19.48 22.91 -12.94
N GLU A 163 19.81 21.65 -12.66
CA GLU A 163 20.29 20.66 -13.62
C GLU A 163 19.73 19.26 -13.29
N GLY A 164 19.53 18.45 -14.32
CA GLY A 164 19.11 17.06 -14.21
C GLY A 164 17.65 16.79 -14.60
N TRP A 165 17.26 15.53 -14.59
CA TRP A 165 15.96 15.04 -15.04
C TRP A 165 14.75 15.62 -14.26
N ALA A 166 14.95 15.98 -13.00
CA ALA A 166 13.90 16.59 -12.16
C ALA A 166 13.58 18.05 -12.55
N SER A 167 14.43 18.71 -13.35
CA SER A 167 14.19 20.06 -13.84
C SER A 167 13.29 20.10 -15.08
N TYR A 168 13.01 18.95 -15.70
CA TYR A 168 12.24 18.88 -16.94
C TYR A 168 10.74 19.03 -16.71
N ASN A 169 10.14 19.95 -17.43
CA ASN A 169 8.70 20.00 -17.61
C ASN A 169 8.34 18.99 -18.71
N ASN A 170 8.05 17.74 -18.33
CA ASN A 170 7.77 16.66 -19.27
C ASN A 170 6.32 16.73 -19.75
N VAL A 171 6.00 17.75 -20.53
CA VAL A 171 4.64 18.04 -21.02
C VAL A 171 4.03 16.84 -21.76
N GLY A 172 2.87 16.41 -21.31
CA GLY A 172 2.14 15.26 -21.90
C GLY A 172 2.66 13.90 -21.46
N CYS A 173 3.62 13.83 -20.53
CA CYS A 173 4.09 12.57 -19.96
C CYS A 173 2.94 11.81 -19.30
N ASN A 174 2.07 12.51 -18.56
CA ASN A 174 0.91 11.91 -17.93
C ASN A 174 -0.07 11.28 -18.94
N ALA A 175 -0.26 11.89 -20.10
CA ALA A 175 -1.06 11.30 -21.18
C ALA A 175 -0.42 9.99 -21.71
N GLY A 176 0.90 9.95 -21.85
CA GLY A 176 1.62 8.71 -22.19
C GLY A 176 1.46 7.61 -21.15
N LEU A 177 1.51 7.95 -19.86
CA LEU A 177 1.27 6.99 -18.78
C LEU A 177 -0.18 6.48 -18.74
N SER A 178 -1.16 7.29 -19.16
CA SER A 178 -2.55 6.84 -19.28
C SER A 178 -2.72 5.71 -20.31
N LEU A 179 -1.97 5.75 -21.42
CA LEU A 179 -1.96 4.67 -22.39
C LEU A 179 -1.34 3.39 -21.83
N MET A 180 -0.28 3.52 -21.04
CA MET A 180 0.32 2.37 -20.34
C MET A 180 -0.64 1.79 -19.30
N ALA A 181 -1.36 2.65 -18.53
CA ALA A 181 -2.37 2.22 -17.60
C ALA A 181 -3.49 1.42 -18.29
N GLY A 182 -3.99 1.91 -19.41
CA GLY A 182 -4.97 1.20 -20.25
C GLY A 182 -4.47 -0.17 -20.70
N TYR A 183 -3.21 -0.27 -21.12
CA TYR A 183 -2.59 -1.54 -21.48
C TYR A 183 -2.50 -2.50 -20.29
N VAL A 184 -2.11 -2.02 -19.11
CA VAL A 184 -2.03 -2.82 -17.86
C VAL A 184 -3.39 -3.43 -17.52
N ILE A 185 -4.46 -2.61 -17.55
CA ILE A 185 -5.83 -3.07 -17.29
C ILE A 185 -6.26 -4.13 -18.32
N ALA A 186 -6.06 -3.86 -19.60
CA ALA A 186 -6.41 -4.81 -20.68
C ALA A 186 -5.63 -6.14 -20.53
N SER A 187 -4.36 -6.08 -20.15
CA SER A 187 -3.52 -7.27 -19.91
C SER A 187 -4.02 -8.09 -18.73
N ALA A 188 -4.37 -7.44 -17.60
CA ALA A 188 -4.95 -8.10 -16.46
C ALA A 188 -6.26 -8.82 -16.81
N GLN A 189 -7.15 -8.15 -17.56
CA GLN A 189 -8.40 -8.73 -18.01
C GLN A 189 -8.17 -9.95 -18.94
N ALA A 190 -7.24 -9.86 -19.87
CA ALA A 190 -6.88 -10.98 -20.76
C ALA A 190 -6.31 -12.17 -19.98
N ASP A 191 -5.53 -11.92 -18.95
CA ASP A 191 -4.93 -12.95 -18.07
C ASP A 191 -5.90 -13.43 -16.97
N ARG A 192 -7.11 -12.86 -16.88
CA ARG A 192 -8.07 -13.10 -15.77
C ARG A 192 -7.43 -12.90 -14.40
N ALA A 193 -6.56 -11.91 -14.32
CA ALA A 193 -5.86 -11.49 -13.12
C ALA A 193 -6.47 -10.21 -12.55
N ASP A 194 -6.16 -9.93 -11.28
CA ASP A 194 -6.59 -8.71 -10.62
C ASP A 194 -5.78 -7.50 -11.09
N TYR A 195 -6.38 -6.32 -10.98
CA TYR A 195 -5.68 -5.05 -11.20
C TYR A 195 -6.12 -3.97 -10.23
N VAL A 196 -5.22 -3.01 -10.00
CA VAL A 196 -5.51 -1.79 -9.24
C VAL A 196 -5.18 -0.58 -10.11
N ASP A 197 -6.16 0.28 -10.33
CA ASP A 197 -6.01 1.48 -11.15
C ASP A 197 -5.58 2.69 -10.30
N TRP A 198 -4.32 2.72 -9.93
CA TRP A 198 -3.74 3.87 -9.24
C TRP A 198 -3.68 5.13 -10.09
N PHE A 199 -3.51 4.96 -11.42
CA PHE A 199 -3.44 6.10 -12.33
C PHE A 199 -4.69 6.97 -12.24
N SER A 200 -5.86 6.38 -12.42
CA SER A 200 -7.12 7.12 -12.42
C SER A 200 -7.48 7.66 -11.04
N VAL A 201 -7.24 6.87 -9.98
CA VAL A 201 -7.60 7.26 -8.61
C VAL A 201 -6.77 8.47 -8.15
N LEU A 202 -5.45 8.45 -8.35
CA LEU A 202 -4.56 9.55 -7.96
C LEU A 202 -4.81 10.81 -8.79
N ASN A 203 -4.94 10.70 -10.13
CA ASN A 203 -5.29 11.84 -10.98
C ASN A 203 -6.63 12.48 -10.58
N GLY A 204 -7.65 11.64 -10.41
CA GLY A 204 -8.98 12.13 -10.03
C GLY A 204 -8.96 12.84 -8.68
N PHE A 205 -8.17 12.35 -7.73
CA PHE A 205 -8.01 13.00 -6.43
C PHE A 205 -7.29 14.34 -6.53
N VAL A 206 -6.17 14.40 -7.23
CA VAL A 206 -5.42 15.63 -7.45
C VAL A 206 -6.30 16.69 -8.11
N VAL A 207 -6.98 16.37 -9.22
CA VAL A 207 -7.85 17.30 -9.94
C VAL A 207 -9.00 17.83 -9.07
N ARG A 208 -9.61 16.99 -8.24
CA ARG A 208 -10.67 17.43 -7.32
C ARG A 208 -10.16 18.43 -6.29
N ASN A 209 -8.97 18.19 -5.73
CA ASN A 209 -8.41 19.06 -4.69
C ASN A 209 -7.78 20.32 -5.28
N GLN A 210 -7.30 20.30 -6.52
CA GLN A 210 -6.81 21.50 -7.23
C GLN A 210 -7.90 22.54 -7.48
N ARG A 211 -9.17 22.18 -7.46
CA ARG A 211 -10.29 23.16 -7.49
C ARG A 211 -10.26 24.12 -6.29
N ARG A 212 -9.70 23.68 -5.16
CA ARG A 212 -9.60 24.47 -3.91
C ARG A 212 -8.19 25.03 -3.69
N ASN A 213 -7.18 24.27 -4.08
CA ASN A 213 -5.78 24.65 -4.01
C ASN A 213 -5.09 24.27 -5.33
N PRO A 214 -4.87 25.21 -6.26
CA PRO A 214 -4.27 24.93 -7.57
C PRO A 214 -2.89 24.25 -7.51
N HIS A 215 -2.21 24.37 -6.38
CA HIS A 215 -0.89 23.76 -6.16
C HIS A 215 -0.94 22.42 -5.43
N PHE A 216 -2.14 21.86 -5.24
CA PHE A 216 -2.29 20.59 -4.56
C PHE A 216 -1.65 19.47 -5.39
N SER A 217 -0.82 18.66 -4.75
CA SER A 217 -0.19 17.48 -5.34
C SER A 217 -0.04 16.38 -4.29
N VAL A 218 0.06 15.16 -4.72
CA VAL A 218 0.35 13.97 -3.90
C VAL A 218 1.73 13.39 -4.18
N VAL A 219 2.48 14.02 -5.08
CA VAL A 219 3.85 13.64 -5.43
C VAL A 219 4.84 14.69 -4.96
N ARG A 220 6.11 14.29 -4.85
CA ARG A 220 7.23 15.19 -4.53
C ARG A 220 7.42 16.25 -5.63
N PRO A 221 8.25 17.27 -5.37
CA PRO A 221 8.62 18.26 -6.40
C PRO A 221 9.22 17.67 -7.67
N ASP A 222 9.66 16.40 -7.65
CA ASP A 222 10.12 15.65 -8.83
C ASP A 222 8.98 15.22 -9.77
N ARG A 223 7.72 15.46 -9.40
CA ARG A 223 6.51 15.16 -10.16
C ARG A 223 6.23 13.66 -10.38
N VAL A 224 7.01 12.80 -9.79
CA VAL A 224 7.05 11.35 -10.03
C VAL A 224 6.68 10.55 -8.79
N HIS A 225 7.37 10.82 -7.68
CA HIS A 225 7.31 9.97 -6.50
C HIS A 225 6.20 10.40 -5.54
N PRO A 226 5.18 9.56 -5.30
CA PRO A 226 4.17 9.84 -4.28
C PRO A 226 4.80 10.07 -2.91
N GLU A 227 4.20 11.00 -2.15
CA GLU A 227 4.48 11.18 -0.73
C GLU A 227 3.53 10.33 0.13
N GLU A 228 3.56 10.52 1.44
CA GLU A 228 2.80 9.70 2.40
C GLU A 228 1.30 9.67 2.10
N LEU A 229 0.73 10.81 1.65
CA LEU A 229 -0.68 10.87 1.23
C LEU A 229 -0.92 10.04 -0.03
N GLY A 230 -0.07 10.21 -1.06
CA GLY A 230 -0.18 9.43 -2.30
C GLY A 230 -0.06 7.94 -2.04
N HIS A 231 0.92 7.51 -1.26
CA HIS A 231 1.07 6.10 -0.87
C HIS A 231 -0.09 5.57 0.00
N SER A 232 -0.70 6.41 0.85
CA SER A 232 -1.90 6.02 1.60
C SER A 232 -3.07 5.74 0.66
N ILE A 233 -3.30 6.61 -0.33
CA ILE A 233 -4.34 6.40 -1.35
C ILE A 233 -4.09 5.11 -2.15
N MET A 234 -2.83 4.86 -2.53
CA MET A 234 -2.43 3.62 -3.22
C MET A 234 -2.77 2.38 -2.38
N ALA A 235 -2.47 2.41 -1.08
CA ALA A 235 -2.77 1.31 -0.17
C ALA A 235 -4.29 1.12 0.01
N TRP A 236 -5.06 2.21 0.17
CA TRP A 236 -6.52 2.13 0.33
C TRP A 236 -7.19 1.54 -0.90
N GLU A 237 -6.80 1.99 -2.11
CA GLU A 237 -7.36 1.43 -3.35
C GLU A 237 -6.96 -0.04 -3.52
N PHE A 238 -5.71 -0.40 -3.19
CA PHE A 238 -5.27 -1.79 -3.23
C PHE A 238 -6.13 -2.69 -2.32
N LEU A 239 -6.30 -2.31 -1.05
CA LEU A 239 -7.09 -3.05 -0.07
C LEU A 239 -8.58 -3.12 -0.47
N ARG A 240 -9.13 -2.01 -0.96
CA ARG A 240 -10.52 -1.96 -1.43
C ARG A 240 -10.74 -2.90 -2.62
N ARG A 241 -9.82 -2.94 -3.56
CA ARG A 241 -9.88 -3.85 -4.72
C ARG A 241 -9.75 -5.31 -4.33
N GLN A 242 -9.02 -5.61 -3.27
CA GLN A 242 -8.97 -6.96 -2.68
C GLN A 242 -10.25 -7.35 -1.96
N GLY A 243 -11.22 -6.43 -1.77
CA GLY A 243 -12.45 -6.73 -1.04
C GLY A 243 -12.20 -7.13 0.43
N VAL A 244 -11.20 -6.55 1.05
CA VAL A 244 -10.87 -6.87 2.45
C VAL A 244 -11.99 -6.45 3.40
N PRO A 245 -12.20 -7.15 4.55
CA PRO A 245 -13.25 -6.80 5.48
C PRO A 245 -13.03 -5.43 6.13
N SER A 246 -14.08 -4.59 6.14
CA SER A 246 -14.05 -3.28 6.78
C SER A 246 -14.14 -3.35 8.30
N LEU A 247 -14.74 -4.42 8.84
CA LEU A 247 -15.14 -4.50 10.24
C LEU A 247 -13.95 -4.69 11.19
N VAL A 248 -13.79 -3.76 12.11
CA VAL A 248 -12.96 -3.90 13.32
C VAL A 248 -13.77 -4.58 14.41
N SER A 249 -14.86 -3.91 14.84
CA SER A 249 -15.87 -4.44 15.76
C SER A 249 -17.20 -3.70 15.59
N ASP A 250 -18.29 -4.39 15.91
CA ASP A 250 -19.62 -3.80 15.97
C ASP A 250 -20.31 -4.35 17.23
N VAL A 251 -20.53 -3.47 18.21
CA VAL A 251 -20.91 -3.87 19.57
C VAL A 251 -22.11 -3.07 20.03
N THR A 252 -23.12 -3.76 20.58
CA THR A 252 -24.25 -3.14 21.26
C THR A 252 -24.26 -3.58 22.73
N VAL A 253 -24.50 -2.65 23.65
CA VAL A 253 -24.73 -2.90 25.08
C VAL A 253 -26.05 -2.30 25.48
N ASP A 254 -26.88 -3.05 26.20
CA ASP A 254 -28.15 -2.60 26.78
C ASP A 254 -27.92 -2.18 28.25
N ALA A 255 -27.88 -0.87 28.49
CA ALA A 255 -27.66 -0.31 29.82
C ALA A 255 -28.87 -0.51 30.76
N ALA A 256 -30.10 -0.57 30.22
CA ALA A 256 -31.27 -0.82 31.03
C ALA A 256 -31.34 -2.28 31.51
N ALA A 257 -31.07 -3.21 30.62
CA ALA A 257 -31.03 -4.65 30.94
C ALA A 257 -29.71 -5.13 31.56
N VAL A 258 -28.67 -4.27 31.60
CA VAL A 258 -27.31 -4.56 32.11
C VAL A 258 -26.74 -5.81 31.47
N ARG A 259 -26.71 -5.86 30.12
CA ARG A 259 -26.25 -7.01 29.36
C ARG A 259 -25.62 -6.61 28.01
N ALA A 260 -24.78 -7.48 27.50
CA ALA A 260 -24.35 -7.39 26.11
C ALA A 260 -25.53 -7.62 25.17
N GLY A 261 -25.60 -6.84 24.10
CA GLY A 261 -26.47 -7.06 22.93
C GLY A 261 -25.72 -7.80 21.83
N ALA A 262 -25.93 -7.38 20.58
CA ALA A 262 -25.20 -7.94 19.42
C ALA A 262 -23.73 -7.54 19.48
N CYS A 263 -22.84 -8.53 19.29
CA CYS A 263 -21.40 -8.33 19.21
C CYS A 263 -20.85 -9.07 17.99
N VAL A 264 -20.27 -8.32 17.07
CA VAL A 264 -19.61 -8.87 15.88
C VAL A 264 -18.14 -8.54 15.92
N ASN A 265 -17.29 -9.54 15.76
CA ASN A 265 -15.84 -9.44 15.82
C ASN A 265 -15.31 -8.93 17.19
N ALA A 266 -16.09 -9.10 18.24
CA ALA A 266 -15.75 -8.73 19.62
C ALA A 266 -16.52 -9.60 20.62
N THR A 267 -16.05 -9.61 21.89
CA THR A 267 -16.76 -10.13 23.04
C THR A 267 -16.93 -9.05 24.09
N VAL A 268 -18.08 -9.01 24.76
CA VAL A 268 -18.36 -8.14 25.89
C VAL A 268 -18.63 -9.00 27.11
N SER A 269 -18.02 -8.65 28.24
CA SER A 269 -18.17 -9.32 29.52
C SER A 269 -18.27 -8.27 30.65
N GLU A 270 -18.59 -8.73 31.86
CA GLU A 270 -18.61 -7.92 33.07
C GLU A 270 -19.50 -6.66 32.97
N VAL A 271 -20.65 -6.79 32.32
CA VAL A 271 -21.60 -5.67 32.18
C VAL A 271 -22.20 -5.37 33.55
N VAL A 272 -21.97 -4.17 34.07
CA VAL A 272 -22.47 -3.73 35.37
C VAL A 272 -23.03 -2.32 35.31
N ARG A 273 -23.98 -2.02 36.18
CA ARG A 273 -24.49 -0.66 36.33
C ARG A 273 -23.45 0.22 36.99
N ARG A 274 -23.22 1.43 36.50
CA ARG A 274 -22.20 2.37 37.02
C ARG A 274 -22.73 3.80 36.96
N ASP A 275 -22.88 4.42 38.13
CA ASP A 275 -23.17 5.86 38.32
C ASP A 275 -24.26 6.43 37.37
N GLY A 276 -25.37 5.72 37.18
CA GLY A 276 -26.45 6.13 36.27
C GLY A 276 -26.21 5.76 34.78
N GLY A 277 -25.12 5.04 34.51
CA GLY A 277 -24.76 4.49 33.20
C GLY A 277 -24.40 3.02 33.28
N VAL A 278 -23.42 2.60 32.49
CA VAL A 278 -22.99 1.21 32.36
C VAL A 278 -21.47 1.13 32.22
N ALA A 279 -20.86 0.09 32.81
CA ALA A 279 -19.47 -0.30 32.58
C ALA A 279 -19.40 -1.75 32.10
N PHE A 280 -18.40 -2.08 31.28
CA PHE A 280 -18.17 -3.41 30.73
C PHE A 280 -16.73 -3.60 30.27
N THR A 281 -16.33 -4.84 30.09
CA THR A 281 -15.06 -5.21 29.44
C THR A 281 -15.33 -5.61 27.99
N LEU A 282 -14.60 -5.05 27.03
CA LEU A 282 -14.67 -5.36 25.61
C LEU A 282 -13.33 -5.89 25.12
N LEU A 283 -13.35 -7.05 24.45
CA LEU A 283 -12.23 -7.59 23.70
C LEU A 283 -12.61 -7.70 22.22
N ALA A 284 -12.06 -6.83 21.38
CA ALA A 284 -12.16 -6.93 19.94
C ALA A 284 -11.22 -8.02 19.41
N LYS A 285 -11.51 -8.56 18.20
CA LYS A 285 -10.63 -9.53 17.51
C LYS A 285 -9.63 -8.84 16.57
N ALA A 286 -9.76 -7.53 16.37
CA ALA A 286 -8.93 -6.72 15.49
C ALA A 286 -8.67 -5.33 16.09
N LEU A 287 -7.62 -4.68 15.64
CA LEU A 287 -7.36 -3.26 15.90
C LEU A 287 -7.83 -2.41 14.72
N PRO A 288 -8.10 -1.11 14.93
CA PRO A 288 -8.32 -0.16 13.84
C PRO A 288 -7.15 -0.13 12.87
N PHE A 289 -7.43 0.12 11.58
CA PHE A 289 -6.41 0.36 10.58
C PHE A 289 -5.70 1.70 10.86
N PRO A 290 -4.40 1.71 11.14
CA PRO A 290 -3.67 2.94 11.39
C PRO A 290 -3.50 3.73 10.09
N VAL A 291 -3.79 5.03 10.12
CA VAL A 291 -3.65 5.92 8.98
C VAL A 291 -2.56 6.94 9.28
N HIS A 292 -1.70 7.20 8.29
CA HIS A 292 -0.66 8.21 8.39
C HIS A 292 -1.25 9.61 8.63
N ALA A 293 -0.63 10.43 9.50
CA ALA A 293 -1.16 11.72 9.92
C ALA A 293 -1.51 12.67 8.75
N LYS A 294 -0.69 12.71 7.70
CA LYS A 294 -0.95 13.52 6.49
C LYS A 294 -2.17 13.06 5.69
N ALA A 295 -2.61 11.82 5.86
CA ALA A 295 -3.74 11.25 5.16
C ALA A 295 -5.06 11.31 5.96
N LEU A 296 -4.99 11.53 7.28
CA LEU A 296 -6.18 11.64 8.14
C LEU A 296 -7.23 12.65 7.65
N PRO A 297 -6.87 13.86 7.14
CA PRO A 297 -7.86 14.82 6.66
C PRO A 297 -8.70 14.32 5.47
N TYR A 298 -8.26 13.28 4.80
CA TYR A 298 -8.85 12.75 3.56
C TYR A 298 -9.59 11.43 3.73
N VAL A 299 -9.61 10.85 4.95
CA VAL A 299 -10.26 9.55 5.19
C VAL A 299 -11.75 9.54 4.83
N ALA A 300 -12.46 10.66 5.05
CA ALA A 300 -13.87 10.80 4.71
C ALA A 300 -14.08 10.88 3.19
N GLU A 301 -13.21 11.62 2.46
CA GLU A 301 -13.30 11.74 0.99
C GLU A 301 -13.15 10.38 0.29
N PHE A 302 -12.29 9.53 0.83
CA PHE A 302 -12.06 8.17 0.31
C PHE A 302 -12.98 7.11 0.91
N GLY A 303 -13.82 7.45 1.88
CA GLY A 303 -14.69 6.49 2.54
C GLY A 303 -13.93 5.40 3.32
N VAL A 304 -12.72 5.71 3.80
CA VAL A 304 -11.82 4.73 4.44
C VAL A 304 -12.44 4.09 5.68
N GLU A 305 -13.24 4.86 6.44
CA GLU A 305 -13.95 4.34 7.60
C GLU A 305 -14.93 3.22 7.20
N ARG A 306 -15.78 3.50 6.20
CA ARG A 306 -16.78 2.55 5.70
C ARG A 306 -16.14 1.29 5.12
N ASP A 307 -15.07 1.47 4.32
CA ASP A 307 -14.52 0.42 3.48
C ASP A 307 -13.41 -0.39 4.18
N LEU A 308 -12.72 0.21 5.15
CA LEU A 308 -11.52 -0.38 5.76
C LEU A 308 -11.44 -0.29 7.28
N ASN A 309 -12.31 0.48 7.98
CA ASN A 309 -12.07 0.78 9.40
C ASN A 309 -13.34 0.99 10.22
N ARG A 310 -14.35 0.15 10.03
CA ARG A 310 -15.61 0.26 10.74
C ARG A 310 -15.51 -0.31 12.15
N GLU A 311 -15.51 0.57 13.15
CA GLU A 311 -15.55 0.25 14.58
C GLU A 311 -16.70 1.00 15.24
N THR A 312 -17.75 0.30 15.68
CA THR A 312 -18.97 0.89 16.17
C THR A 312 -19.31 0.40 17.57
N LEU A 313 -19.67 1.33 18.44
CA LEU A 313 -20.23 1.06 19.76
C LEU A 313 -21.61 1.69 19.88
N ALA A 314 -22.64 0.88 20.12
CA ALA A 314 -23.98 1.33 20.49
C ALA A 314 -24.27 1.03 21.95
N VAL A 315 -24.84 1.98 22.67
CA VAL A 315 -25.32 1.78 24.04
C VAL A 315 -26.78 2.24 24.11
N THR A 316 -27.67 1.28 24.30
CA THR A 316 -29.12 1.50 24.38
C THR A 316 -29.61 1.54 25.83
N GLY A 317 -30.84 2.00 26.05
CA GLY A 317 -31.47 1.98 27.37
C GLY A 317 -30.90 2.99 28.38
N LEU A 318 -30.14 3.99 27.92
CA LEU A 318 -29.74 5.14 28.75
C LEU A 318 -30.87 6.14 28.88
N ALA A 319 -30.96 6.82 30.03
CA ALA A 319 -31.84 7.97 30.22
C ALA A 319 -31.40 9.14 29.31
N GLU A 320 -32.31 10.06 29.02
CA GLU A 320 -31.98 11.25 28.25
C GLU A 320 -30.89 12.08 28.93
N GLY A 321 -29.86 12.45 28.18
CA GLY A 321 -28.72 13.21 28.71
C GLY A 321 -27.48 13.06 27.86
N THR A 322 -26.40 13.70 28.34
CA THR A 322 -25.04 13.58 27.75
C THR A 322 -24.20 12.66 28.62
N TYR A 323 -23.45 11.79 27.96
CA TYR A 323 -22.61 10.78 28.59
C TYR A 323 -21.15 10.93 28.17
N ALA A 324 -20.24 10.78 29.10
CA ALA A 324 -18.83 10.58 28.82
C ALA A 324 -18.58 9.10 28.52
N LEU A 325 -18.00 8.81 27.34
CA LEU A 325 -17.43 7.52 27.03
C LEU A 325 -15.97 7.50 27.49
N ARG A 326 -15.65 6.59 28.38
CA ARG A 326 -14.29 6.35 28.85
C ARG A 326 -13.83 4.95 28.46
N ILE A 327 -12.56 4.83 28.11
CA ILE A 327 -11.90 3.54 27.84
C ILE A 327 -10.60 3.52 28.66
N ASP A 328 -10.42 2.49 29.47
CA ASP A 328 -9.30 2.36 30.42
C ASP A 328 -9.12 3.61 31.31
N GLY A 329 -10.27 4.22 31.73
CA GLY A 329 -10.31 5.41 32.59
C GLY A 329 -10.15 6.76 31.84
N GLU A 330 -9.72 6.78 30.58
CA GLU A 330 -9.57 8.00 29.78
C GLU A 330 -10.87 8.37 29.05
N GLU A 331 -11.29 9.63 29.10
CA GLU A 331 -12.44 10.15 28.35
C GLU A 331 -12.08 10.26 26.85
N VAL A 332 -12.72 9.42 26.03
CA VAL A 332 -12.49 9.37 24.59
C VAL A 332 -13.52 10.15 23.79
N GLY A 333 -14.66 10.49 24.40
CA GLY A 333 -15.70 11.30 23.77
C GLY A 333 -16.89 11.59 24.69
N ARG A 334 -17.74 12.54 24.27
CA ARG A 334 -19.04 12.84 24.88
C ARG A 334 -20.12 12.72 23.83
N HIS A 335 -21.20 12.03 24.19
CA HIS A 335 -22.28 11.73 23.27
C HIS A 335 -23.61 11.81 24.01
N SER A 336 -24.67 12.21 23.32
CA SER A 336 -26.03 12.09 23.82
C SER A 336 -26.46 10.62 23.90
N ALA A 337 -27.44 10.31 24.74
CA ALA A 337 -28.05 8.98 24.78
C ALA A 337 -28.56 8.54 23.40
N ALA A 338 -29.11 9.48 22.60
CA ALA A 338 -29.61 9.22 21.27
C ALA A 338 -28.48 8.87 20.24
N GLU A 339 -27.32 9.53 20.33
CA GLU A 339 -26.16 9.20 19.51
C GLU A 339 -25.58 7.82 19.88
N LEU A 340 -25.44 7.55 21.19
CA LEU A 340 -24.99 6.24 21.67
C LEU A 340 -25.93 5.12 21.24
N ALA A 341 -27.26 5.35 21.29
CA ALA A 341 -28.23 4.35 20.85
C ALA A 341 -28.15 4.06 19.33
N LYS A 342 -27.76 5.04 18.51
CA LYS A 342 -27.54 4.86 17.06
C LYS A 342 -26.19 4.20 16.74
N GLY A 343 -25.25 4.24 17.67
CA GLY A 343 -23.89 3.80 17.48
C GLY A 343 -22.92 4.95 17.14
N VAL A 344 -21.83 5.01 17.88
CA VAL A 344 -20.74 5.97 17.68
C VAL A 344 -19.54 5.27 17.06
N SER A 345 -18.86 5.96 16.14
CA SER A 345 -17.66 5.44 15.51
C SER A 345 -16.42 5.70 16.35
N LEU A 346 -15.56 4.68 16.48
CA LEU A 346 -14.31 4.74 17.23
C LEU A 346 -13.08 4.54 16.33
N GLY A 347 -13.24 4.05 15.09
CA GLY A 347 -12.15 3.58 14.22
C GLY A 347 -11.06 4.61 13.89
N PHE A 348 -11.37 5.92 14.00
CA PHE A 348 -10.39 7.00 13.83
C PHE A 348 -10.26 7.91 15.04
N ASN A 349 -10.71 7.47 16.20
CA ASN A 349 -10.59 8.27 17.42
C ASN A 349 -9.19 8.11 18.05
N PRO A 350 -8.30 9.14 18.00
CA PRO A 350 -6.93 9.03 18.46
C PRO A 350 -6.81 8.94 19.98
N LYS A 351 -7.89 9.18 20.72
CA LYS A 351 -7.91 9.04 22.17
C LYS A 351 -8.13 7.60 22.63
N THR A 352 -8.61 6.72 21.75
CA THR A 352 -8.85 5.33 22.14
C THR A 352 -7.53 4.55 22.29
N PRO A 353 -7.39 3.69 23.30
CA PRO A 353 -6.17 2.90 23.49
C PRO A 353 -5.90 1.93 22.33
N GLN A 354 -6.96 1.35 21.74
CA GLN A 354 -6.81 0.47 20.57
C GLN A 354 -6.30 1.20 19.34
N TYR A 355 -6.71 2.47 19.10
CA TYR A 355 -6.14 3.27 18.02
C TYR A 355 -4.67 3.59 18.25
N ARG A 356 -4.30 3.95 19.50
CA ARG A 356 -2.91 4.17 19.89
C ARG A 356 -2.07 2.91 19.73
N GLN A 357 -2.62 1.74 20.09
CA GLN A 357 -1.96 0.45 19.86
C GLN A 357 -1.74 0.20 18.35
N ALA A 358 -2.72 0.46 17.51
CA ALA A 358 -2.59 0.34 16.05
C ALA A 358 -1.50 1.28 15.49
N GLN A 359 -1.42 2.52 15.99
CA GLN A 359 -0.35 3.46 15.59
C GLN A 359 1.05 2.98 16.04
N ALA A 360 1.15 2.32 17.19
CA ALA A 360 2.41 1.71 17.62
C ALA A 360 2.84 0.55 16.71
N VAL A 361 1.88 -0.26 16.23
CA VAL A 361 2.12 -1.29 15.21
C VAL A 361 2.66 -0.66 13.91
N ALA A 362 2.01 0.39 13.40
CA ALA A 362 2.46 1.10 12.19
C ALA A 362 3.85 1.72 12.37
N LYS A 363 4.12 2.33 13.53
CA LYS A 363 5.45 2.87 13.85
C LYS A 363 6.51 1.78 13.81
N ARG A 364 6.25 0.64 14.47
CA ARG A 364 7.19 -0.49 14.47
C ARG A 364 7.38 -1.08 13.08
N ASN A 365 6.31 -1.17 12.29
CA ASN A 365 6.40 -1.60 10.89
C ASN A 365 7.25 -0.62 10.04
N ALA A 366 7.09 0.68 10.25
CA ALA A 366 7.92 1.69 9.57
C ALA A 366 9.42 1.55 9.89
N GLU A 367 9.78 1.13 11.10
CA GLU A 367 11.17 0.86 11.50
C GLU A 367 11.78 -0.32 10.72
N LEU A 368 10.96 -1.30 10.29
CA LEU A 368 11.43 -2.43 9.48
C LEU A 368 11.94 -2.00 8.10
N ARG A 369 11.46 -0.88 7.57
CA ARG A 369 11.95 -0.32 6.29
C ARG A 369 13.45 -0.07 6.29
N GLY A 370 14.04 0.24 7.44
CA GLY A 370 15.50 0.36 7.57
C GLY A 370 16.25 -0.94 7.24
N ARG A 371 15.77 -2.08 7.72
CA ARG A 371 16.33 -3.40 7.38
C ARG A 371 16.02 -3.81 5.94
N GLU A 372 14.81 -3.52 5.50
CA GLU A 372 14.37 -3.76 4.12
C GLU A 372 15.24 -2.96 3.14
N ALA A 373 15.58 -1.71 3.46
CA ALA A 373 16.46 -0.87 2.65
C ALA A 373 17.83 -1.51 2.47
N VAL A 374 18.39 -2.19 3.47
CA VAL A 374 19.67 -2.93 3.34
C VAL A 374 19.56 -4.01 2.26
N LEU A 375 18.47 -4.81 2.28
CA LEU A 375 18.23 -5.82 1.25
C LEU A 375 18.03 -5.18 -0.12
N ARG A 376 17.25 -4.10 -0.20
CA ARG A 376 17.02 -3.38 -1.46
C ARG A 376 18.28 -2.75 -2.04
N ASN A 377 19.16 -2.20 -1.21
CA ASN A 377 20.47 -1.68 -1.64
C ASN A 377 21.34 -2.80 -2.21
N HIS A 378 21.37 -3.98 -1.58
CA HIS A 378 22.04 -5.16 -2.10
C HIS A 378 21.54 -5.53 -3.50
N HIS A 379 20.22 -5.68 -3.67
CA HIS A 379 19.64 -6.01 -4.97
C HIS A 379 19.83 -4.89 -6.01
N SER A 380 19.81 -3.62 -5.60
CA SER A 380 20.07 -2.49 -6.48
C SER A 380 21.49 -2.50 -7.04
N ALA A 381 22.50 -2.79 -6.21
CA ALA A 381 23.86 -2.94 -6.67
C ALA A 381 23.99 -4.10 -7.67
N ARG A 382 23.46 -5.29 -7.33
CA ARG A 382 23.48 -6.44 -8.26
C ARG A 382 22.78 -6.11 -9.58
N TRP A 383 21.59 -5.52 -9.56
CA TRP A 383 20.85 -5.16 -10.77
C TRP A 383 21.61 -4.18 -11.64
N CYS A 384 22.19 -3.12 -11.05
CA CYS A 384 22.90 -2.07 -11.79
C CYS A 384 24.17 -2.60 -12.46
N TYR A 385 24.89 -3.49 -11.78
CA TYR A 385 26.20 -3.97 -12.23
C TYR A 385 26.16 -5.35 -12.89
N PHE A 386 24.99 -5.96 -13.04
CA PHE A 386 24.79 -7.33 -13.52
C PHE A 386 25.50 -7.63 -14.85
N ASP A 387 25.46 -6.70 -15.79
CA ASP A 387 25.99 -6.88 -17.14
C ASP A 387 27.46 -6.43 -17.29
N ARG A 388 28.07 -5.81 -16.25
CA ARG A 388 29.39 -5.16 -16.38
C ARG A 388 30.37 -5.48 -15.25
N ALA A 389 29.94 -6.21 -14.25
CA ALA A 389 30.78 -6.57 -13.12
C ALA A 389 30.49 -8.00 -12.63
N PRO A 390 31.45 -8.65 -11.95
CA PRO A 390 31.27 -10.02 -11.45
C PRO A 390 30.38 -10.08 -10.20
N VAL A 391 29.11 -9.69 -10.32
CA VAL A 391 28.14 -9.55 -9.21
C VAL A 391 27.81 -10.87 -8.47
N ASN A 392 28.29 -12.01 -8.95
CA ASN A 392 28.07 -13.31 -8.29
C ASN A 392 29.26 -13.76 -7.43
N ASP A 393 30.34 -12.99 -7.42
CA ASP A 393 31.52 -13.24 -6.61
C ASP A 393 31.91 -11.95 -5.88
N VAL A 394 31.77 -11.94 -4.56
CA VAL A 394 31.98 -10.74 -3.75
C VAL A 394 33.45 -10.30 -3.75
N ALA A 395 34.40 -11.24 -3.83
CA ALA A 395 35.83 -10.92 -3.84
C ALA A 395 36.24 -10.33 -5.20
N ALA A 396 35.77 -10.94 -6.29
CA ALA A 396 35.99 -10.43 -7.65
C ALA A 396 35.29 -9.07 -7.85
N PHE A 397 34.08 -8.87 -7.33
CA PHE A 397 33.38 -7.59 -7.40
C PHE A 397 34.09 -6.49 -6.60
N ARG A 398 34.60 -6.81 -5.41
CA ARG A 398 35.43 -5.89 -4.63
C ARG A 398 36.69 -5.48 -5.41
N ALA A 399 37.42 -6.45 -5.98
CA ALA A 399 38.61 -6.18 -6.77
C ALA A 399 38.32 -5.29 -7.98
N TRP A 400 37.20 -5.55 -8.67
CA TRP A 400 36.70 -4.71 -9.78
C TRP A 400 36.41 -3.28 -9.33
N TYR A 401 35.71 -3.09 -8.21
CA TYR A 401 35.39 -1.78 -7.68
C TYR A 401 36.59 -1.00 -7.20
N ASP A 402 37.52 -1.68 -6.47
CA ASP A 402 38.72 -1.06 -5.97
C ASP A 402 39.68 -0.63 -7.14
N ASP A 403 39.66 -1.37 -8.25
CA ASP A 403 40.40 -1.02 -9.45
C ASP A 403 39.77 0.21 -10.16
N ASP A 404 38.44 0.28 -10.28
CA ASP A 404 37.76 1.46 -10.84
C ASP A 404 38.06 2.72 -10.02
N VAL A 405 37.92 2.65 -8.69
CA VAL A 405 38.20 3.78 -7.78
C VAL A 405 39.65 4.21 -7.87
N LYS A 406 40.61 3.25 -7.90
CA LYS A 406 42.05 3.48 -7.96
C LYS A 406 42.47 4.13 -9.27
N ASN A 407 41.80 3.81 -10.37
CA ASN A 407 42.10 4.36 -11.70
C ASN A 407 41.28 5.66 -12.00
N GLY A 408 40.66 6.26 -10.98
CA GLY A 408 39.92 7.50 -11.14
C GLY A 408 38.56 7.32 -11.82
N GLY A 409 38.00 6.11 -11.79
CA GLY A 409 36.67 5.79 -12.27
C GLY A 409 35.58 6.50 -11.46
N ASN A 410 34.41 6.56 -12.02
CA ASN A 410 33.31 7.40 -11.51
C ASN A 410 32.25 6.60 -10.72
N GLU A 411 32.46 5.30 -10.52
CA GLU A 411 31.45 4.45 -9.90
C GLU A 411 31.16 4.84 -8.46
N ALA A 412 32.17 5.20 -7.68
CA ALA A 412 32.00 5.65 -6.30
C ALA A 412 31.06 6.88 -6.18
N ASN A 413 31.05 7.75 -7.19
CA ASN A 413 30.25 8.97 -7.24
C ASN A 413 28.94 8.82 -8.01
N SER A 414 28.70 7.66 -8.62
CA SER A 414 27.46 7.39 -9.35
C SER A 414 26.28 7.19 -8.40
N TYR A 415 25.06 7.43 -8.89
CA TYR A 415 23.83 7.20 -8.11
C TYR A 415 23.75 5.78 -7.53
N PHE A 416 24.15 4.77 -8.31
CA PHE A 416 24.13 3.36 -7.87
C PHE A 416 25.39 2.96 -7.12
N GLY A 417 26.53 3.59 -7.39
CA GLY A 417 27.79 3.32 -6.71
C GLY A 417 27.72 3.52 -5.21
N ARG A 418 26.86 4.43 -4.74
CA ARG A 418 26.59 4.62 -3.31
C ARG A 418 26.08 3.37 -2.59
N PHE A 419 25.56 2.38 -3.30
CA PHE A 419 25.06 1.13 -2.72
C PHE A 419 26.16 0.06 -2.59
N ILE A 420 27.29 0.23 -3.29
CA ILE A 420 28.36 -0.76 -3.33
C ILE A 420 28.97 -1.05 -1.95
N PRO A 421 29.30 -0.05 -1.10
CA PRO A 421 29.83 -0.34 0.23
C PRO A 421 28.90 -1.23 1.05
N GLY A 422 27.58 -0.91 1.09
CA GLY A 422 26.60 -1.73 1.77
C GLY A 422 26.44 -3.12 1.14
N TYR A 423 26.50 -3.22 -0.19
CA TYR A 423 26.47 -4.49 -0.89
C TYR A 423 27.64 -5.39 -0.47
N LEU A 424 28.86 -4.87 -0.47
CA LEU A 424 30.07 -5.61 -0.07
C LEU A 424 30.07 -6.02 1.41
N GLU A 425 29.47 -5.21 2.28
CA GLU A 425 29.32 -5.50 3.72
C GLU A 425 28.29 -6.60 3.98
N TYR A 426 27.12 -6.50 3.33
CA TYR A 426 25.97 -7.33 3.67
C TYR A 426 25.81 -8.59 2.82
N TRP A 427 26.49 -8.71 1.68
CA TRP A 427 26.43 -9.93 0.87
C TRP A 427 26.71 -11.20 1.66
N PRO A 428 27.82 -11.31 2.44
CA PRO A 428 28.07 -12.54 3.19
C PRO A 428 26.98 -12.86 4.22
N LYS A 429 26.22 -11.83 4.65
CA LYS A 429 25.18 -11.90 5.69
C LYS A 429 23.75 -11.76 5.12
N TYR A 430 23.59 -11.75 3.80
CA TYR A 430 22.30 -11.46 3.17
C TYR A 430 21.17 -12.32 3.71
N ARG A 431 21.39 -13.65 3.84
CA ARG A 431 20.38 -14.58 4.38
C ARG A 431 20.02 -14.26 5.83
N GLU A 432 21.00 -13.95 6.66
CA GLU A 432 20.78 -13.58 8.06
C GLU A 432 19.95 -12.30 8.20
N VAL A 433 20.24 -11.29 7.36
CA VAL A 433 19.48 -10.03 7.33
C VAL A 433 18.03 -10.28 6.90
N ARG A 434 17.81 -11.12 5.88
CA ARG A 434 16.46 -11.50 5.42
C ARG A 434 15.69 -12.25 6.50
N GLU A 435 16.29 -13.22 7.15
CA GLU A 435 15.67 -13.96 8.26
C GLU A 435 15.37 -13.07 9.46
N ALA A 436 16.27 -12.12 9.76
CA ALA A 436 16.05 -11.13 10.80
C ALA A 436 14.84 -10.24 10.48
N LEU A 437 14.69 -9.80 9.22
CA LEU A 437 13.51 -9.04 8.78
C LEU A 437 12.22 -9.83 8.98
N TRP A 438 12.22 -11.13 8.72
CA TRP A 438 11.04 -11.97 8.92
C TRP A 438 10.70 -12.18 10.40
N ARG A 439 11.72 -12.39 11.26
CA ARG A 439 11.52 -12.41 12.71
C ARG A 439 10.94 -11.09 13.24
N ASP A 440 11.43 -9.96 12.71
CA ASP A 440 10.89 -8.66 13.08
C ASP A 440 9.44 -8.46 12.60
N GLN A 441 9.07 -8.95 11.41
CA GLN A 441 7.67 -8.94 10.96
C GLN A 441 6.77 -9.75 11.92
N ASP A 442 7.25 -10.88 12.43
CA ASP A 442 6.53 -11.67 13.44
C ASP A 442 6.40 -10.92 14.78
N ALA A 443 7.45 -10.20 15.19
CA ALA A 443 7.40 -9.37 16.40
C ALA A 443 6.39 -8.22 16.28
N VAL A 444 6.32 -7.54 15.11
CA VAL A 444 5.30 -6.51 14.86
C VAL A 444 3.89 -7.10 14.96
N ARG A 445 3.67 -8.29 14.41
CA ARG A 445 2.39 -8.98 14.49
C ARG A 445 1.96 -9.24 15.94
N SER A 446 2.90 -9.59 16.82
CA SER A 446 2.61 -9.80 18.24
C SER A 446 2.09 -8.53 18.94
N LEU A 447 2.59 -7.35 18.55
CA LEU A 447 2.09 -6.06 19.04
C LEU A 447 0.65 -5.75 18.59
N ALA A 448 0.19 -6.37 17.52
CA ALA A 448 -1.13 -6.13 16.95
C ALA A 448 -2.24 -6.97 17.62
N LYS A 449 -1.92 -7.83 18.59
CA LYS A 449 -2.94 -8.60 19.31
C LYS A 449 -3.77 -7.67 20.17
N PRO A 450 -5.12 -7.62 19.95
CA PRO A 450 -5.99 -6.81 20.78
C PRO A 450 -5.97 -7.24 22.24
N GLU A 451 -6.15 -6.27 23.14
CA GLU A 451 -6.22 -6.47 24.58
C GLU A 451 -7.64 -6.16 25.10
N PRO A 452 -8.11 -6.83 26.17
CA PRO A 452 -9.35 -6.44 26.84
C PRO A 452 -9.26 -4.99 27.31
N ARG A 453 -10.33 -4.20 27.10
CA ARG A 453 -10.44 -2.80 27.50
C ARG A 453 -11.63 -2.58 28.40
N ALA A 454 -11.45 -1.78 29.45
CA ALA A 454 -12.52 -1.38 30.35
C ALA A 454 -13.25 -0.15 29.77
N TYR A 455 -14.55 -0.32 29.50
CA TYR A 455 -15.42 0.74 28.97
C TYR A 455 -16.36 1.24 30.06
N GLU A 456 -16.52 2.54 30.14
CA GLU A 456 -17.51 3.20 30.98
C GLU A 456 -18.29 4.23 30.19
N VAL A 457 -19.61 4.21 30.31
CA VAL A 457 -20.51 5.22 29.76
C VAL A 457 -21.29 5.80 30.94
N VAL A 458 -20.88 6.99 31.38
CA VAL A 458 -21.40 7.62 32.60
C VAL A 458 -21.96 9.02 32.29
N PRO A 459 -23.06 9.44 32.94
CA PRO A 459 -23.63 10.76 32.71
C PRO A 459 -22.63 11.87 33.08
N VAL A 460 -22.62 12.92 32.27
CA VAL A 460 -21.86 14.15 32.57
C VAL A 460 -22.73 15.02 33.47
N ALA A 461 -22.19 15.43 34.63
CA ALA A 461 -22.88 16.40 35.48
C ALA A 461 -23.23 17.67 34.68
N LYS A 462 -24.45 18.18 34.92
CA LYS A 462 -24.92 19.42 34.30
C LYS A 462 -24.11 20.63 34.78
#